data_a11b7b580b558b6c21f7c557cfaac620
#
_entry.id   a11b7b580b558b6c21f7c557cfaac620
#
_cell.length_a   1.000
_cell.length_b   1.000
_cell.length_c   1.000
_cell.angle_alpha   90.00
_cell.angle_beta   90.00
_cell.angle_gamma   90.00
#
_symmetry.space_group_name_H-M   'P 1'
#
loop_
_entity.id
_entity.type
_entity.pdbx_description
1 polymer ?
#
loop_
_entity_poly.entity_id
_entity_poly.type
_entity_poly.pdbx_seq_one_letter_code
_entity_poly.pdbx_strand_id
1 'polypeptide(L)'
;DAVNNGASIVIVGGYITKAADAKAAAASIKKAIEENRRIATTLFTRVSREGIRDTLLRLSTANISDGGHRAEGITGMRRICPDVKLVGIAVTVRTYPGDWAKPVEAIDIAQEGDVIVIDAGGVGPAVWGELATCSALQKKIAGVVINGAIRDVADIRKLQFPAFAKLVTPTAGEPKGFGEINVPISITGIQINPGDWIIGDEDGLMVIPSREAEVRVNYGMDCLEKENRIRQEIVSEKSSLGKVLDVLRWEKA
;
A
#
# COMPACT_ATOMS: atom_id res chain seq x y z
N ASP A 1 18.46 21.18 1.63
CA ASP A 1 17.70 20.96 0.39
C ASP A 1 16.84 22.18 0.01
N ALA A 2 16.05 22.80 0.93
CA ALA A 2 15.21 23.96 0.59
C ALA A 2 16.03 25.16 0.07
N VAL A 3 17.15 25.48 0.72
CA VAL A 3 18.04 26.58 0.32
C VAL A 3 18.69 26.28 -1.04
N ASN A 4 19.15 25.03 -1.24
CA ASN A 4 19.74 24.60 -2.51
C ASN A 4 18.72 24.61 -3.68
N ASN A 5 17.42 24.53 -3.35
CA ASN A 5 16.32 24.66 -4.31
C ASN A 5 15.81 26.12 -4.45
N GLY A 6 16.57 27.11 -3.96
CA GLY A 6 16.27 28.52 -4.17
C GLY A 6 15.39 29.18 -3.12
N ALA A 7 15.11 28.51 -1.98
CA ALA A 7 14.35 29.14 -0.90
C ALA A 7 15.17 30.25 -0.22
N SER A 8 14.63 31.47 -0.19
CA SER A 8 15.22 32.62 0.52
C SER A 8 14.89 32.62 2.02
N ILE A 9 13.83 31.94 2.42
CA ILE A 9 13.36 31.82 3.80
C ILE A 9 13.02 30.35 4.08
N VAL A 10 13.49 29.84 5.23
CA VAL A 10 13.16 28.48 5.69
C VAL A 10 12.44 28.59 7.04
N ILE A 11 11.24 28.04 7.11
CA ILE A 11 10.47 27.96 8.35
C ILE A 11 10.69 26.59 8.96
N VAL A 12 11.21 26.53 10.20
CA VAL A 12 11.45 25.30 10.94
C VAL A 12 10.63 25.30 12.22
N GLY A 13 9.72 24.34 12.34
CA GLY A 13 8.83 24.21 13.49
C GLY A 13 9.35 23.24 14.55
N GLY A 14 8.78 22.04 14.60
CA GLY A 14 8.93 21.06 15.66
C GLY A 14 10.36 20.72 16.09
N TYR A 15 11.34 20.78 15.20
CA TYR A 15 12.73 20.54 15.55
C TYR A 15 13.26 21.58 16.57
N ILE A 16 12.80 22.84 16.47
CA ILE A 16 13.19 23.92 17.41
C ILE A 16 12.24 23.92 18.61
N THR A 17 10.93 23.98 18.37
CA THR A 17 9.92 24.22 19.42
C THR A 17 9.74 23.05 20.39
N LYS A 18 10.11 21.83 19.98
CA LYS A 18 10.05 20.61 20.81
C LYS A 18 11.41 20.14 21.32
N ALA A 19 12.49 20.88 21.04
CA ALA A 19 13.80 20.56 21.55
C ALA A 19 13.91 20.93 23.03
N ALA A 20 14.67 20.13 23.81
CA ALA A 20 14.97 20.43 25.20
C ALA A 20 15.76 21.78 25.34
N ASP A 21 16.57 22.10 24.34
CA ASP A 21 17.22 23.41 24.18
C ASP A 21 16.91 23.97 22.79
N ALA A 22 15.90 24.83 22.73
CA ALA A 22 15.44 25.45 21.48
C ALA A 22 16.51 26.35 20.83
N LYS A 23 17.36 27.00 21.67
CA LYS A 23 18.43 27.87 21.18
C LYS A 23 19.56 27.07 20.53
N ALA A 24 19.99 25.97 21.14
CA ALA A 24 20.96 25.05 20.55
C ALA A 24 20.42 24.40 19.26
N ALA A 25 19.15 24.00 19.23
CA ALA A 25 18.51 23.46 18.04
C ALA A 25 18.47 24.46 16.87
N ALA A 26 18.13 25.74 17.15
CA ALA A 26 18.13 26.79 16.14
C ALA A 26 19.55 27.07 15.62
N ALA A 27 20.56 27.14 16.51
CA ALA A 27 21.95 27.30 16.13
C ALA A 27 22.46 26.15 15.25
N SER A 28 22.07 24.91 15.57
CA SER A 28 22.42 23.72 14.78
C SER A 28 21.85 23.80 13.36
N ILE A 29 20.62 24.25 13.20
CA ILE A 29 19.99 24.44 11.87
C ILE A 29 20.71 25.53 11.09
N LYS A 30 20.96 26.69 11.72
CA LYS A 30 21.68 27.78 11.06
C LYS A 30 23.03 27.30 10.52
N LYS A 31 23.81 26.63 11.35
CA LYS A 31 25.10 26.06 10.98
C LYS A 31 25.01 25.06 9.86
N ALA A 32 23.97 24.17 9.87
CA ALA A 32 23.75 23.20 8.83
C ALA A 32 23.39 23.84 7.47
N ILE A 33 22.69 24.97 7.48
CA ILE A 33 22.40 25.75 6.28
C ILE A 33 23.68 26.38 5.74
N GLU A 34 24.48 27.03 6.60
CA GLU A 34 25.73 27.68 6.23
C GLU A 34 26.77 26.69 5.68
N GLU A 35 26.85 25.50 6.26
CA GLU A 35 27.81 24.45 5.88
C GLU A 35 27.24 23.52 4.76
N ASN A 36 26.05 23.78 4.28
CA ASN A 36 25.33 22.93 3.29
C ASN A 36 25.32 21.43 3.67
N ARG A 37 25.14 21.13 4.96
CA ARG A 37 25.12 19.75 5.46
C ARG A 37 23.75 19.33 5.96
N ARG A 38 23.46 18.04 5.91
CA ARG A 38 22.26 17.47 6.53
C ARG A 38 22.46 17.35 8.04
N ILE A 39 21.42 17.71 8.79
CA ILE A 39 21.31 17.36 10.21
C ILE A 39 20.83 15.92 10.29
N ALA A 40 21.51 15.07 11.04
CA ALA A 40 21.03 13.74 11.35
C ALA A 40 19.69 13.86 12.10
N THR A 41 18.70 13.15 11.66
CA THR A 41 17.35 13.13 12.24
C THR A 41 16.87 11.69 12.32
N THR A 42 16.02 11.41 13.32
CA THR A 42 15.30 10.14 13.43
C THR A 42 14.09 10.07 12.50
N LEU A 43 13.76 11.17 11.82
CA LEU A 43 12.67 11.22 10.88
C LEU A 43 12.99 10.38 9.63
N PHE A 44 11.93 9.91 9.01
CA PHE A 44 12.00 9.15 7.77
C PHE A 44 12.74 9.95 6.68
N THR A 45 13.70 9.29 6.04
CA THR A 45 14.34 9.84 4.85
C THR A 45 13.49 9.48 3.64
N ARG A 46 13.11 10.48 2.84
CA ARG A 46 12.28 10.28 1.66
C ARG A 46 12.92 9.27 0.71
N VAL A 47 12.11 8.34 0.24
CA VAL A 47 12.56 7.30 -0.69
C VAL A 47 12.41 7.75 -2.13
N SER A 48 13.34 7.29 -2.95
CA SER A 48 13.23 7.27 -4.40
C SER A 48 12.53 5.98 -4.86
N ARG A 49 12.41 5.83 -6.17
CA ARG A 49 11.73 4.71 -6.81
C ARG A 49 12.18 3.33 -6.33
N GLU A 50 13.46 3.17 -6.02
CA GLU A 50 14.06 1.89 -5.61
C GLU A 50 13.62 1.42 -4.22
N GLY A 51 13.27 2.33 -3.31
CA GLY A 51 12.85 2.02 -1.93
C GLY A 51 11.35 1.88 -1.74
N ILE A 52 10.53 1.98 -2.79
CA ILE A 52 9.07 2.00 -2.70
C ILE A 52 8.53 0.73 -2.05
N ARG A 53 8.94 -0.46 -2.53
CA ARG A 53 8.42 -1.74 -2.02
C ARG A 53 8.67 -1.90 -0.53
N ASP A 54 9.90 -1.69 -0.07
CA ASP A 54 10.28 -1.86 1.33
C ASP A 54 9.53 -0.86 2.23
N THR A 55 9.29 0.34 1.72
CA THR A 55 8.52 1.34 2.44
C THR A 55 7.03 0.96 2.50
N LEU A 56 6.44 0.47 1.41
CA LEU A 56 5.06 -0.02 1.38
C LEU A 56 4.83 -1.20 2.32
N LEU A 57 5.82 -2.08 2.52
CA LEU A 57 5.74 -3.15 3.51
C LEU A 57 5.59 -2.63 4.95
N ARG A 58 6.05 -1.42 5.24
CA ARG A 58 5.95 -0.77 6.56
C ARG A 58 4.65 0.01 6.76
N LEU A 59 4.01 0.46 5.68
CA LEU A 59 2.80 1.29 5.72
C LEU A 59 1.55 0.42 5.75
N SER A 60 0.54 0.80 6.52
CA SER A 60 -0.81 0.24 6.40
C SER A 60 -1.54 0.81 5.19
N THR A 61 -2.61 0.13 4.73
CA THR A 61 -3.50 0.68 3.71
C THR A 61 -4.14 1.98 4.18
N ALA A 62 -4.42 2.13 5.50
CA ALA A 62 -4.90 3.36 6.10
C ALA A 62 -3.90 4.52 5.95
N ASN A 63 -2.59 4.29 6.21
CA ASN A 63 -1.56 5.31 6.00
C ASN A 63 -1.46 5.73 4.52
N ILE A 64 -1.64 4.79 3.59
CA ILE A 64 -1.66 5.08 2.14
C ILE A 64 -2.89 5.93 1.77
N SER A 65 -4.06 5.60 2.31
CA SER A 65 -5.29 6.36 2.10
C SER A 65 -5.13 7.81 2.59
N ASP A 66 -4.65 8.00 3.81
CA ASP A 66 -4.42 9.32 4.40
C ASP A 66 -3.36 10.12 3.64
N GLY A 67 -2.23 9.49 3.28
CA GLY A 67 -1.19 10.09 2.44
C GLY A 67 -1.68 10.47 1.04
N GLY A 68 -2.72 9.81 0.55
CA GLY A 68 -3.41 10.09 -0.70
C GLY A 68 -4.62 11.04 -0.55
N HIS A 69 -4.71 11.84 0.52
CA HIS A 69 -5.83 12.71 0.83
C HIS A 69 -7.17 11.96 0.95
N ARG A 70 -7.18 10.86 1.68
CA ARG A 70 -8.30 9.93 1.85
C ARG A 70 -8.69 9.25 0.54
N ALA A 71 -7.67 8.78 -0.21
CA ALA A 71 -7.89 8.01 -1.41
C ALA A 71 -8.72 6.75 -1.10
N GLU A 72 -9.68 6.46 -1.97
CA GLU A 72 -10.54 5.29 -1.82
C GLU A 72 -9.77 3.99 -2.09
N GLY A 73 -10.07 2.97 -1.30
CA GLY A 73 -9.56 1.62 -1.48
C GLY A 73 -10.58 0.68 -2.10
N ILE A 74 -10.13 -0.48 -2.54
CA ILE A 74 -11.00 -1.56 -3.00
C ILE A 74 -11.57 -2.26 -1.77
N THR A 75 -12.89 -2.20 -1.62
CA THR A 75 -13.63 -2.82 -0.52
C THR A 75 -14.39 -4.07 -0.97
N GLY A 76 -14.94 -4.83 -0.01
CA GLY A 76 -15.74 -6.03 -0.31
C GLY A 76 -14.93 -7.23 -0.78
N MET A 77 -13.62 -7.21 -0.66
CA MET A 77 -12.74 -8.34 -0.92
C MET A 77 -12.43 -9.10 0.38
N ARG A 78 -12.47 -10.43 0.30
CA ARG A 78 -12.08 -11.29 1.43
C ARG A 78 -10.59 -11.54 1.38
N ARG A 79 -9.89 -11.22 2.46
CA ARG A 79 -8.51 -11.63 2.65
C ARG A 79 -8.47 -13.13 2.95
N ILE A 80 -7.81 -13.90 2.11
CA ILE A 80 -7.76 -15.36 2.21
C ILE A 80 -6.69 -15.80 3.22
N CYS A 81 -5.53 -15.15 3.18
CA CYS A 81 -4.41 -15.45 4.08
C CYS A 81 -4.21 -14.27 5.05
N PRO A 82 -4.63 -14.39 6.33
CA PRO A 82 -4.71 -13.24 7.25
C PRO A 82 -3.36 -12.71 7.71
N ASP A 83 -2.31 -13.54 7.74
CA ASP A 83 -1.04 -13.17 8.39
C ASP A 83 0.02 -12.60 7.42
N VAL A 84 -0.33 -12.45 6.13
CA VAL A 84 0.62 -12.01 5.11
C VAL A 84 0.13 -10.77 4.40
N LYS A 85 0.98 -9.76 4.35
CA LYS A 85 0.72 -8.51 3.64
C LYS A 85 0.96 -8.67 2.15
N LEU A 86 0.10 -8.07 1.34
CA LEU A 86 0.24 -8.01 -0.11
C LEU A 86 0.92 -6.70 -0.51
N VAL A 87 2.03 -6.75 -1.23
CA VAL A 87 2.67 -5.57 -1.85
C VAL A 87 3.35 -5.98 -3.14
N GLY A 88 2.99 -5.35 -4.24
CA GLY A 88 3.67 -5.57 -5.53
C GLY A 88 3.10 -4.75 -6.66
N ILE A 89 3.67 -4.93 -7.84
CA ILE A 89 3.27 -4.25 -9.07
C ILE A 89 2.20 -5.07 -9.78
N ALA A 90 1.15 -4.42 -10.29
CA ALA A 90 0.02 -5.07 -10.91
C ALA A 90 0.33 -5.64 -12.30
N VAL A 91 0.14 -6.94 -12.46
CA VAL A 91 -0.11 -7.60 -13.74
C VAL A 91 -1.63 -7.82 -13.81
N THR A 92 -2.30 -7.05 -14.65
CA THR A 92 -3.76 -7.06 -14.73
C THR A 92 -4.26 -8.12 -15.70
N VAL A 93 -5.38 -8.75 -15.34
CA VAL A 93 -6.05 -9.77 -16.14
C VAL A 93 -7.53 -9.46 -16.21
N ARG A 94 -8.08 -9.36 -17.39
CA ARG A 94 -9.52 -9.37 -17.64
C ARG A 94 -9.89 -10.72 -18.20
N THR A 95 -10.87 -11.40 -17.58
CA THR A 95 -11.33 -12.70 -18.04
C THR A 95 -12.84 -12.84 -17.82
N TYR A 96 -13.44 -13.89 -18.38
CA TYR A 96 -14.84 -14.22 -18.12
C TYR A 96 -14.99 -15.00 -16.81
N PRO A 97 -16.17 -14.96 -16.17
CA PRO A 97 -16.45 -15.77 -15.00
C PRO A 97 -16.12 -17.24 -15.23
N GLY A 98 -15.26 -17.80 -14.39
CA GLY A 98 -14.83 -19.20 -14.45
C GLY A 98 -13.76 -19.52 -15.49
N ASP A 99 -13.39 -18.61 -16.38
CA ASP A 99 -12.28 -18.87 -17.31
C ASP A 99 -10.94 -18.58 -16.64
N TRP A 100 -10.21 -19.63 -16.29
CA TRP A 100 -8.94 -19.53 -15.59
C TRP A 100 -7.70 -19.59 -16.51
N ALA A 101 -7.87 -19.64 -17.83
CA ALA A 101 -6.75 -19.72 -18.78
C ALA A 101 -5.85 -18.46 -18.70
N LYS A 102 -6.43 -17.26 -18.81
CA LYS A 102 -5.66 -16.00 -18.73
C LYS A 102 -5.06 -15.75 -17.34
N PRO A 103 -5.74 -16.01 -16.21
CA PRO A 103 -5.12 -16.04 -14.89
C PRO A 103 -3.85 -16.88 -14.80
N VAL A 104 -3.86 -18.09 -15.34
CA VAL A 104 -2.67 -18.98 -15.33
C VAL A 104 -1.58 -18.48 -16.28
N GLU A 105 -1.94 -18.04 -17.49
CA GLU A 105 -1.01 -17.44 -18.45
C GLU A 105 -0.30 -16.20 -17.86
N ALA A 106 -1.00 -15.41 -17.04
CA ALA A 106 -0.41 -14.26 -16.36
C ALA A 106 0.72 -14.63 -15.38
N ILE A 107 0.71 -15.84 -14.82
CA ILE A 107 1.80 -16.34 -13.98
C ILE A 107 3.10 -16.42 -14.79
N ASP A 108 3.03 -16.83 -16.05
CA ASP A 108 4.22 -16.94 -16.90
C ASP A 108 4.79 -15.59 -17.31
N ILE A 109 3.93 -14.57 -17.42
CA ILE A 109 4.29 -13.20 -17.83
C ILE A 109 4.83 -12.38 -16.65
N ALA A 110 4.27 -12.58 -15.45
CA ALA A 110 4.61 -11.81 -14.25
C ALA A 110 6.07 -12.03 -13.82
N GLN A 111 6.66 -10.98 -13.24
CA GLN A 111 8.01 -10.98 -12.69
C GLN A 111 7.99 -11.29 -11.19
N GLU A 112 9.15 -11.62 -10.62
CA GLU A 112 9.33 -11.76 -9.17
C GLU A 112 8.83 -10.50 -8.44
N GLY A 113 7.94 -10.67 -7.48
CA GLY A 113 7.39 -9.58 -6.68
C GLY A 113 6.15 -8.89 -7.26
N ASP A 114 5.67 -9.28 -8.43
CA ASP A 114 4.42 -8.76 -8.99
C ASP A 114 3.18 -9.31 -8.27
N VAL A 115 2.07 -8.62 -8.42
CA VAL A 115 0.73 -9.04 -7.98
C VAL A 115 -0.15 -9.25 -9.20
N ILE A 116 -0.72 -10.44 -9.34
CA ILE A 116 -1.71 -10.71 -10.40
C ILE A 116 -3.07 -10.18 -9.95
N VAL A 117 -3.66 -9.28 -10.72
CA VAL A 117 -4.97 -8.67 -10.42
C VAL A 117 -5.98 -9.08 -11.47
N ILE A 118 -6.96 -9.88 -11.07
CA ILE A 118 -7.89 -10.54 -11.97
C ILE A 118 -9.27 -9.91 -11.83
N ASP A 119 -9.82 -9.39 -12.93
CA ASP A 119 -11.23 -9.06 -13.05
C ASP A 119 -11.95 -10.19 -13.81
N ALA A 120 -12.73 -10.98 -13.06
CA ALA A 120 -13.58 -12.07 -13.57
C ALA A 120 -15.08 -11.77 -13.36
N GLY A 121 -15.45 -10.48 -13.40
CA GLY A 121 -16.84 -10.03 -13.32
C GLY A 121 -17.49 -10.14 -11.94
N GLY A 122 -16.73 -10.44 -10.89
CA GLY A 122 -17.21 -10.43 -9.50
C GLY A 122 -18.09 -11.61 -9.11
N VAL A 123 -18.18 -12.68 -9.90
CA VAL A 123 -19.01 -13.88 -9.69
C VAL A 123 -18.16 -15.16 -9.82
N GLY A 124 -18.77 -16.31 -9.51
CA GLY A 124 -18.18 -17.63 -9.79
C GLY A 124 -18.44 -18.10 -11.23
N PRO A 125 -17.88 -19.28 -11.59
CA PRO A 125 -17.04 -20.20 -10.83
C PRO A 125 -15.63 -19.69 -10.53
N ALA A 126 -14.83 -20.47 -9.73
CA ALA A 126 -13.48 -20.10 -9.35
C ALA A 126 -12.51 -20.07 -10.55
N VAL A 127 -11.68 -19.03 -10.59
CA VAL A 127 -10.64 -18.81 -11.60
C VAL A 127 -9.23 -19.04 -11.06
N TRP A 128 -9.10 -19.38 -9.74
CA TRP A 128 -7.84 -19.60 -9.06
C TRP A 128 -8.01 -20.63 -7.95
N GLY A 129 -6.95 -21.40 -7.69
CA GLY A 129 -6.90 -22.39 -6.64
C GLY A 129 -5.48 -22.69 -6.20
N GLU A 130 -5.28 -23.79 -5.48
CA GLU A 130 -4.01 -24.20 -4.90
C GLU A 130 -2.93 -24.41 -5.97
N LEU A 131 -3.21 -25.12 -7.07
CA LEU A 131 -2.22 -25.40 -8.13
C LEU A 131 -1.67 -24.12 -8.78
N ALA A 132 -2.55 -23.14 -9.05
CA ALA A 132 -2.12 -21.83 -9.54
C ALA A 132 -1.26 -21.09 -8.51
N THR A 133 -1.61 -21.22 -7.21
CA THR A 133 -0.81 -20.68 -6.10
C THR A 133 0.57 -21.32 -6.03
N CYS A 134 0.69 -22.64 -6.15
CA CYS A 134 1.98 -23.33 -6.20
C CYS A 134 2.84 -22.83 -7.37
N SER A 135 2.25 -22.67 -8.55
CA SER A 135 2.94 -22.11 -9.72
C SER A 135 3.41 -20.68 -9.48
N ALA A 136 2.56 -19.82 -8.92
CA ALA A 136 2.90 -18.43 -8.58
C ALA A 136 4.05 -18.33 -7.57
N LEU A 137 4.09 -19.23 -6.57
CA LEU A 137 5.17 -19.30 -5.59
C LEU A 137 6.51 -19.66 -6.23
N GLN A 138 6.53 -20.58 -7.21
CA GLN A 138 7.76 -20.93 -7.94
C GLN A 138 8.34 -19.74 -8.70
N LYS A 139 7.47 -18.84 -9.16
CA LYS A 139 7.83 -17.58 -9.84
C LYS A 139 8.05 -16.41 -8.84
N LYS A 140 7.91 -16.67 -7.54
CA LYS A 140 8.03 -15.66 -6.47
C LYS A 140 7.07 -14.47 -6.66
N ILE A 141 5.90 -14.72 -7.19
CA ILE A 141 4.85 -13.73 -7.32
C ILE A 141 4.37 -13.33 -5.92
N ALA A 142 4.17 -12.03 -5.68
CA ALA A 142 3.86 -11.50 -4.35
C ALA A 142 2.44 -11.83 -3.88
N GLY A 143 1.52 -12.12 -4.79
CA GLY A 143 0.16 -12.52 -4.43
C GLY A 143 -0.84 -12.32 -5.55
N VAL A 144 -2.13 -12.52 -5.22
CA VAL A 144 -3.24 -12.43 -6.18
C VAL A 144 -4.42 -11.65 -5.61
N VAL A 145 -5.07 -10.86 -6.46
CA VAL A 145 -6.36 -10.17 -6.17
C VAL A 145 -7.36 -10.61 -7.23
N ILE A 146 -8.55 -11.08 -6.80
CA ILE A 146 -9.53 -11.68 -7.70
C ILE A 146 -10.91 -11.03 -7.50
N ASN A 147 -11.32 -10.16 -8.41
CA ASN A 147 -12.72 -9.77 -8.53
C ASN A 147 -13.49 -10.94 -9.19
N GLY A 148 -13.79 -11.95 -8.40
CA GLY A 148 -14.33 -13.23 -8.79
C GLY A 148 -14.22 -14.23 -7.66
N ALA A 149 -14.19 -15.52 -8.00
CA ALA A 149 -14.13 -16.59 -7.02
C ALA A 149 -12.77 -17.30 -6.99
N ILE A 150 -12.40 -17.72 -5.78
CA ILE A 150 -11.24 -18.58 -5.47
C ILE A 150 -11.70 -19.87 -4.79
N ARG A 151 -10.92 -20.94 -4.91
CA ARG A 151 -11.12 -22.20 -4.18
C ARG A 151 -9.86 -22.66 -3.45
N ASP A 152 -9.89 -23.79 -2.78
CA ASP A 152 -8.77 -24.42 -2.07
C ASP A 152 -8.14 -23.52 -0.99
N VAL A 153 -8.96 -22.68 -0.33
CA VAL A 153 -8.49 -21.61 0.58
C VAL A 153 -7.72 -22.14 1.79
N ALA A 154 -8.02 -23.37 2.25
CA ALA A 154 -7.30 -23.98 3.36
C ALA A 154 -5.84 -24.27 3.00
N ASP A 155 -5.59 -24.74 1.79
CA ASP A 155 -4.24 -25.07 1.32
C ASP A 155 -3.47 -23.80 0.95
N ILE A 156 -4.13 -22.81 0.35
CA ILE A 156 -3.53 -21.49 0.09
C ILE A 156 -3.07 -20.82 1.40
N ARG A 157 -3.84 -20.96 2.49
CA ARG A 157 -3.42 -20.46 3.82
C ARG A 157 -2.19 -21.18 4.36
N LYS A 158 -2.11 -22.50 4.20
CA LYS A 158 -0.90 -23.27 4.60
C LYS A 158 0.33 -22.81 3.82
N LEU A 159 0.15 -22.46 2.57
CA LEU A 159 1.22 -21.91 1.71
C LEU A 159 1.60 -20.47 2.04
N GLN A 160 0.85 -19.79 2.93
CA GLN A 160 1.08 -18.39 3.30
C GLN A 160 1.15 -17.44 2.09
N PHE A 161 0.36 -17.73 1.04
CA PHE A 161 0.33 -16.92 -0.16
C PHE A 161 -0.67 -15.78 -0.04
N PRO A 162 -0.27 -14.50 -0.18
CA PRO A 162 -1.18 -13.38 -0.10
C PRO A 162 -2.25 -13.44 -1.20
N ALA A 163 -3.51 -13.60 -0.80
CA ALA A 163 -4.62 -13.69 -1.74
C ALA A 163 -5.84 -12.94 -1.22
N PHE A 164 -6.49 -12.20 -2.11
CA PHE A 164 -7.76 -11.52 -1.90
C PHE A 164 -8.75 -11.95 -2.97
N ALA A 165 -9.97 -12.27 -2.59
CA ALA A 165 -11.01 -12.67 -3.54
C ALA A 165 -12.39 -12.16 -3.09
N LYS A 166 -13.27 -11.86 -4.02
CA LYS A 166 -14.63 -11.44 -3.72
C LYS A 166 -15.46 -12.61 -3.16
N LEU A 167 -15.28 -13.80 -3.73
CA LEU A 167 -16.05 -15.00 -3.40
C LEU A 167 -15.13 -16.20 -3.15
N VAL A 168 -15.64 -17.15 -2.38
CA VAL A 168 -15.05 -18.48 -2.21
C VAL A 168 -16.10 -19.51 -2.65
N THR A 169 -15.71 -20.45 -3.50
CA THR A 169 -16.61 -21.53 -3.99
C THR A 169 -15.80 -22.78 -4.28
N PRO A 170 -16.33 -23.99 -4.07
CA PRO A 170 -15.67 -25.22 -4.48
C PRO A 170 -15.73 -25.46 -5.99
N THR A 171 -16.67 -24.79 -6.70
CA THR A 171 -16.90 -25.00 -8.13
C THR A 171 -15.81 -24.35 -8.97
N ALA A 172 -15.06 -25.13 -9.72
CA ALA A 172 -14.10 -24.64 -10.71
C ALA A 172 -14.76 -24.27 -12.02
N GLY A 173 -14.17 -23.30 -12.71
CA GLY A 173 -14.49 -23.06 -14.11
C GLY A 173 -13.63 -23.90 -15.06
N GLU A 174 -13.60 -23.50 -16.33
CA GLU A 174 -12.89 -24.18 -17.42
C GLU A 174 -11.95 -23.23 -18.16
N PRO A 175 -10.80 -23.72 -18.68
CA PRO A 175 -9.88 -22.88 -19.45
C PRO A 175 -10.37 -22.72 -20.88
N LYS A 176 -10.99 -21.61 -21.21
CA LYS A 176 -11.47 -21.31 -22.58
C LYS A 176 -10.57 -20.32 -23.33
N GLY A 177 -9.74 -19.57 -22.61
CA GLY A 177 -8.77 -18.66 -23.18
C GLY A 177 -9.29 -17.27 -23.50
N PHE A 178 -10.51 -16.94 -23.08
CA PHE A 178 -11.06 -15.61 -23.28
C PHE A 178 -10.46 -14.59 -22.31
N GLY A 179 -10.29 -13.37 -22.79
CA GLY A 179 -9.79 -12.28 -21.97
C GLY A 179 -8.45 -11.75 -22.46
N GLU A 180 -7.87 -10.86 -21.64
CA GLU A 180 -6.67 -10.09 -21.98
C GLU A 180 -5.80 -9.92 -20.74
N ILE A 181 -4.49 -9.84 -20.95
CA ILE A 181 -3.50 -9.58 -19.90
C ILE A 181 -2.87 -8.21 -20.17
N ASN A 182 -2.48 -7.52 -19.10
CA ASN A 182 -1.88 -6.18 -19.16
C ASN A 182 -2.78 -5.14 -19.84
N VAL A 183 -4.07 -5.19 -19.55
CA VAL A 183 -5.06 -4.19 -19.94
C VAL A 183 -5.60 -3.47 -18.71
N PRO A 184 -6.06 -2.21 -18.82
CA PRO A 184 -6.76 -1.54 -17.72
C PRO A 184 -8.02 -2.32 -17.31
N ILE A 185 -8.20 -2.51 -16.00
CA ILE A 185 -9.37 -3.16 -15.41
C ILE A 185 -10.00 -2.25 -14.35
N SER A 186 -11.21 -2.58 -13.90
CA SER A 186 -11.88 -1.86 -12.81
C SER A 186 -12.46 -2.83 -11.81
N ILE A 187 -12.13 -2.65 -10.52
CA ILE A 187 -12.69 -3.43 -9.42
C ILE A 187 -13.40 -2.48 -8.47
N THR A 188 -14.67 -2.69 -8.23
CA THR A 188 -15.54 -1.82 -7.37
C THR A 188 -15.46 -0.32 -7.71
N GLY A 189 -15.28 0.02 -8.98
CA GLY A 189 -15.14 1.41 -9.44
C GLY A 189 -13.70 1.96 -9.41
N ILE A 190 -12.76 1.27 -8.79
CA ILE A 190 -11.34 1.66 -8.77
C ILE A 190 -10.66 1.13 -10.03
N GLN A 191 -10.11 2.04 -10.82
CA GLN A 191 -9.32 1.67 -12.00
C GLN A 191 -7.92 1.19 -11.59
N ILE A 192 -7.46 0.13 -12.23
CA ILE A 192 -6.14 -0.46 -12.04
C ILE A 192 -5.49 -0.61 -13.41
N ASN A 193 -4.36 0.03 -13.60
CA ASN A 193 -3.57 -0.12 -14.82
C ASN A 193 -2.41 -1.10 -14.60
N PRO A 194 -1.94 -1.77 -15.65
CA PRO A 194 -0.68 -2.52 -15.58
C PRO A 194 0.43 -1.63 -15.05
N GLY A 195 1.19 -2.13 -14.08
CA GLY A 195 2.29 -1.37 -13.48
C GLY A 195 1.91 -0.51 -12.26
N ASP A 196 0.65 -0.40 -11.89
CA ASP A 196 0.23 0.25 -10.64
C ASP A 196 0.65 -0.58 -9.42
N TRP A 197 0.88 0.06 -8.27
CA TRP A 197 1.17 -0.65 -7.03
C TRP A 197 -0.11 -1.11 -6.34
N ILE A 198 -0.09 -2.35 -5.88
CA ILE A 198 -1.17 -2.96 -5.10
C ILE A 198 -0.66 -3.23 -3.69
N ILE A 199 -1.41 -2.76 -2.71
CA ILE A 199 -1.15 -2.98 -1.29
C ILE A 199 -2.39 -3.57 -0.65
N GLY A 200 -2.23 -4.62 0.16
CA GLY A 200 -3.33 -5.27 0.87
C GLY A 200 -2.96 -5.68 2.30
N ASP A 201 -3.85 -5.40 3.24
CA ASP A 201 -3.77 -5.82 4.64
C ASP A 201 -5.18 -6.14 5.20
N GLU A 202 -5.38 -6.06 6.53
CA GLU A 202 -6.66 -6.36 7.18
C GLU A 202 -7.78 -5.41 6.76
N ASP A 203 -7.47 -4.15 6.49
CA ASP A 203 -8.46 -3.11 6.18
C ASP A 203 -8.93 -3.15 4.72
N GLY A 204 -8.19 -3.86 3.84
CA GLY A 204 -8.54 -4.02 2.44
C GLY A 204 -7.38 -3.83 1.48
N LEU A 205 -7.68 -3.28 0.31
CA LEU A 205 -6.71 -3.10 -0.77
C LEU A 205 -6.63 -1.63 -1.18
N MET A 206 -5.40 -1.17 -1.42
CA MET A 206 -5.12 0.15 -2.01
C MET A 206 -4.42 0.00 -3.35
N VAL A 207 -4.72 0.92 -4.26
CA VAL A 207 -4.06 1.05 -5.56
C VAL A 207 -3.32 2.39 -5.58
N ILE A 208 -2.04 2.36 -5.95
CA ILE A 208 -1.28 3.58 -6.16
C ILE A 208 -0.84 3.64 -7.63
N PRO A 209 -1.29 4.63 -8.39
CA PRO A 209 -0.81 4.82 -9.77
C PRO A 209 0.71 4.89 -9.82
N SER A 210 1.31 4.16 -10.75
CA SER A 210 2.78 4.05 -10.88
C SER A 210 3.47 5.42 -10.91
N ARG A 211 2.89 6.40 -11.60
CA ARG A 211 3.40 7.78 -11.71
C ARG A 211 3.39 8.56 -10.39
N GLU A 212 2.55 8.16 -9.43
CA GLU A 212 2.35 8.84 -8.16
C GLU A 212 3.02 8.10 -6.98
N ALA A 213 3.58 6.92 -7.23
CA ALA A 213 4.02 6.01 -6.19
C ALA A 213 5.02 6.63 -5.22
N GLU A 214 6.07 7.29 -5.73
CA GLU A 214 7.08 7.94 -4.90
C GLU A 214 6.47 9.02 -3.98
N VAL A 215 5.58 9.85 -4.52
CA VAL A 215 4.94 10.93 -3.77
C VAL A 215 4.00 10.37 -2.71
N ARG A 216 3.14 9.43 -3.07
CA ARG A 216 2.15 8.84 -2.15
C ARG A 216 2.79 8.02 -1.03
N VAL A 217 3.84 7.27 -1.34
CA VAL A 217 4.59 6.50 -0.34
C VAL A 217 5.26 7.43 0.67
N ASN A 218 5.88 8.52 0.21
CA ASN A 218 6.47 9.50 1.10
C ASN A 218 5.44 10.21 1.98
N TYR A 219 4.26 10.55 1.46
CA TYR A 219 3.16 11.08 2.27
C TYR A 219 2.60 10.04 3.26
N GLY A 220 2.49 8.79 2.87
CA GLY A 220 2.10 7.71 3.78
C GLY A 220 3.06 7.58 4.97
N MET A 221 4.37 7.72 4.72
CA MET A 221 5.37 7.73 5.80
C MET A 221 5.24 8.97 6.70
N ASP A 222 4.94 10.14 6.14
CA ASP A 222 4.67 11.34 6.93
C ASP A 222 3.43 11.13 7.85
N CYS A 223 2.38 10.43 7.35
CA CYS A 223 1.21 10.05 8.15
C CYS A 223 1.59 9.07 9.28
N LEU A 224 2.33 8.01 8.97
CA LEU A 224 2.79 7.03 9.97
C LEU A 224 3.62 7.68 11.07
N GLU A 225 4.55 8.57 10.73
CA GLU A 225 5.36 9.30 11.71
C GLU A 225 4.52 10.23 12.58
N LYS A 226 3.52 10.91 12.00
CA LYS A 226 2.58 11.73 12.74
C LYS A 226 1.77 10.89 13.73
N GLU A 227 1.23 9.76 13.29
CA GLU A 227 0.48 8.83 14.14
C GLU A 227 1.34 8.28 15.28
N ASN A 228 2.59 7.90 15.00
CA ASN A 228 3.50 7.40 16.02
C ASN A 228 3.76 8.45 17.11
N ARG A 229 3.91 9.72 16.73
CA ARG A 229 4.06 10.82 17.70
C ARG A 229 2.78 11.02 18.54
N ILE A 230 1.63 11.03 17.92
CA ILE A 230 0.33 11.15 18.60
C ILE A 230 0.14 9.97 19.56
N ARG A 231 0.40 8.75 19.12
CA ARG A 231 0.32 7.53 19.94
C ARG A 231 1.25 7.60 21.15
N GLN A 232 2.49 8.04 20.93
CA GLN A 232 3.46 8.22 22.02
C GLN A 232 2.95 9.25 23.04
N GLU A 233 2.42 10.38 22.61
CA GLU A 233 1.87 11.42 23.48
C GLU A 233 0.66 10.91 24.28
N ILE A 234 -0.27 10.19 23.63
CA ILE A 234 -1.41 9.58 24.32
C ILE A 234 -0.94 8.63 25.43
N VAL A 235 0.03 7.76 25.13
CA VAL A 235 0.51 6.74 26.07
C VAL A 235 1.35 7.36 27.19
N SER A 236 2.30 8.24 26.88
CA SER A 236 3.22 8.83 27.87
C SER A 236 2.50 9.78 28.83
N GLU A 237 1.55 10.56 28.33
CA GLU A 237 0.81 11.55 29.14
C GLU A 237 -0.52 11.01 29.67
N LYS A 238 -0.87 9.74 29.38
CA LYS A 238 -2.18 9.14 29.69
C LYS A 238 -3.35 10.04 29.25
N SER A 239 -3.18 10.68 28.08
CA SER A 239 -4.10 11.64 27.51
C SER A 239 -5.15 10.95 26.61
N SER A 240 -6.15 11.69 26.14
CA SER A 240 -7.11 11.22 25.14
C SER A 240 -6.78 11.79 23.76
N LEU A 241 -7.18 11.08 22.70
CA LEU A 241 -6.96 11.52 21.32
C LEU A 241 -7.55 12.92 21.07
N GLY A 242 -8.74 13.21 21.59
CA GLY A 242 -9.39 14.51 21.43
C GLY A 242 -8.60 15.65 22.07
N LYS A 243 -7.90 15.40 23.19
CA LYS A 243 -7.03 16.40 23.83
C LYS A 243 -5.74 16.61 23.05
N VAL A 244 -5.10 15.54 22.59
CA VAL A 244 -3.85 15.61 21.84
C VAL A 244 -4.05 16.32 20.50
N LEU A 245 -5.17 16.05 19.81
CA LEU A 245 -5.51 16.68 18.54
C LEU A 245 -6.19 18.04 18.66
N ASP A 246 -6.57 18.43 19.90
CA ASP A 246 -7.33 19.68 20.15
C ASP A 246 -8.56 19.83 19.22
N VAL A 247 -9.30 18.71 19.03
CA VAL A 247 -10.40 18.63 18.05
C VAL A 247 -11.58 19.55 18.36
N LEU A 248 -11.72 19.99 19.62
CA LEU A 248 -12.79 20.91 20.04
C LEU A 248 -12.32 22.37 20.19
N ARG A 249 -11.19 22.70 19.59
CA ARG A 249 -10.60 24.05 19.67
C ARG A 249 -11.54 25.13 19.19
N TRP A 250 -12.31 24.86 18.14
CA TRP A 250 -13.27 25.78 17.52
C TRP A 250 -14.60 25.90 18.25
N GLU A 251 -14.92 24.96 19.17
CA GLU A 251 -16.09 25.09 20.04
C GLU A 251 -15.84 26.02 21.24
N LYS A 252 -14.57 26.40 21.48
CA LYS A 252 -14.17 27.26 22.59
C LYS A 252 -13.90 28.71 22.18
N ALA A 253 -14.04 29.03 20.90
CA ALA A 253 -13.97 30.38 20.35
C ALA A 253 -15.39 30.95 20.13
#